data_d0e76d58b6a6987241f9965af1ac67a1
#
_entry.id   d0e76d58b6a6987241f9965af1ac67a1
#
_cell.length_a   1.000
_cell.length_b   1.000
_cell.length_c   1.000
_cell.angle_alpha   90.00
_cell.angle_beta   90.00
_cell.angle_gamma   90.00
#
_symmetry.space_group_name_H-M   'P 1'
#
loop_
_entity.id
_entity.type
_entity.pdbx_description
1 polymer ?
#
loop_
_entity_poly.entity_id
_entity_poly.type
_entity_poly.pdbx_seq_one_letter_code
_entity_poly.pdbx_strand_id
1 'polypeptide(L)'
;MSVFGPGRIFENPVGLCKKSKILGNMKKYNIYMGDSKKIDFEVREISDTDLQRGFFDTLSNLTQVGKISEDHENAKKVLHEIRSYPFYKVFVAVKKDGEIIGSNTLLIEQKFIHNGGRVGHIEDVATKKGYEGMGIGRALVGRSLRFAAQMKCYKVILDCSEKNVPFYKKIGFKECGLTMRYDLL
;
A
#
# COMPACT_ATOMS: atom_id res chain seq x y z
N MET A 1 34.52 25.84 -8.16
CA MET A 1 33.59 26.64 -7.34
C MET A 1 32.64 25.70 -6.64
N SER A 2 32.83 25.53 -5.35
CA SER A 2 32.08 24.62 -4.48
C SER A 2 30.74 25.27 -4.08
N VAL A 3 29.62 24.57 -4.33
CA VAL A 3 28.27 25.05 -4.00
C VAL A 3 27.60 24.12 -2.95
N PHE A 4 28.38 23.54 -2.06
CA PHE A 4 27.80 22.83 -0.90
C PHE A 4 28.18 23.53 0.40
N GLY A 5 27.24 24.32 0.92
CA GLY A 5 27.31 24.83 2.27
C GLY A 5 27.12 23.69 3.30
N PRO A 6 27.59 23.83 4.55
CA PRO A 6 27.56 22.78 5.56
C PRO A 6 26.13 22.45 5.92
N GLY A 7 25.74 21.18 5.71
CA GLY A 7 24.43 20.64 6.05
C GLY A 7 24.14 20.78 7.54
N ARG A 8 22.98 21.34 7.87
CA ARG A 8 22.44 21.29 9.24
C ARG A 8 22.18 19.84 9.60
N ILE A 9 22.87 19.36 10.60
CA ILE A 9 22.57 18.09 11.27
C ILE A 9 21.23 18.30 11.98
N PHE A 10 20.16 17.74 11.45
CA PHE A 10 18.91 17.62 12.20
C PHE A 10 19.09 16.53 13.24
N GLU A 11 19.43 16.92 14.45
CA GLU A 11 19.26 16.08 15.63
C GLU A 11 17.75 15.86 15.83
N ASN A 12 17.29 14.65 15.49
CA ASN A 12 15.96 14.22 15.89
C ASN A 12 16.09 13.58 17.28
N PRO A 13 15.45 14.12 18.31
CA PRO A 13 15.35 13.42 19.58
C PRO A 13 14.55 12.14 19.35
N VAL A 14 15.15 11.00 19.69
CA VAL A 14 14.49 9.69 19.73
C VAL A 14 13.42 9.73 20.82
N GLY A 15 12.28 10.34 20.52
CA GLY A 15 11.09 10.20 21.31
C GLY A 15 10.54 8.80 21.13
N LEU A 16 10.66 7.97 22.16
CA LEU A 16 9.97 6.68 22.24
C LEU A 16 8.49 6.89 21.87
N CYS A 17 8.12 6.48 20.66
CA CYS A 17 6.75 6.43 20.23
C CYS A 17 6.01 5.46 21.17
N LYS A 18 5.16 5.99 22.05
CA LYS A 18 4.24 5.21 22.89
C LYS A 18 3.57 4.18 21.99
N LYS A 19 3.72 2.89 22.34
CA LYS A 19 3.08 1.75 21.67
C LYS A 19 1.63 2.11 21.35
N SER A 20 1.38 2.49 20.10
CA SER A 20 0.04 2.75 19.64
C SER A 20 -0.75 1.45 19.65
N LYS A 21 -1.99 1.48 20.11
CA LYS A 21 -2.95 0.37 20.20
C LYS A 21 -3.36 -0.18 18.82
N ILE A 22 -2.43 -0.35 17.88
CA ILE A 22 -2.67 -0.86 16.52
C ILE A 22 -2.54 -2.39 16.45
N LEU A 23 -2.09 -3.04 17.53
CA LEU A 23 -1.84 -4.50 17.59
C LEU A 23 -3.04 -5.28 18.17
N GLY A 24 -4.27 -4.94 17.83
CA GLY A 24 -5.46 -5.70 18.21
C GLY A 24 -5.89 -6.69 17.12
N ASN A 25 -6.12 -7.92 17.55
CA ASN A 25 -6.66 -9.11 16.85
C ASN A 25 -7.25 -8.89 15.43
N MET A 26 -6.60 -9.52 14.44
CA MET A 26 -6.98 -9.48 13.04
C MET A 26 -7.56 -10.81 12.58
N LYS A 27 -8.88 -10.94 12.52
CA LYS A 27 -9.49 -12.02 11.74
C LYS A 27 -10.67 -11.62 10.85
N LYS A 28 -11.21 -10.43 10.92
CA LYS A 28 -12.21 -9.90 9.95
C LYS A 28 -12.38 -8.41 10.15
N TYR A 29 -12.28 -7.61 9.09
CA TYR A 29 -12.66 -6.21 9.15
C TYR A 29 -14.17 -6.09 9.03
N ASN A 30 -14.86 -5.95 10.17
CA ASN A 30 -16.21 -5.42 10.22
C ASN A 30 -16.09 -3.91 10.47
N ILE A 31 -16.09 -3.08 9.43
CA ILE A 31 -16.06 -1.64 9.58
C ILE A 31 -17.50 -1.14 9.68
N TYR A 32 -17.86 -0.63 10.86
CA TYR A 32 -19.09 0.12 11.05
C TYR A 32 -18.91 1.51 10.44
N MET A 33 -19.67 1.81 9.40
CA MET A 33 -19.91 3.16 8.89
C MET A 33 -21.42 3.38 8.96
N GLY A 34 -21.85 4.55 9.47
CA GLY A 34 -23.27 4.90 9.54
C GLY A 34 -23.99 4.70 8.21
N ASP A 35 -25.23 4.23 8.22
CA ASP A 35 -26.21 4.01 7.16
C ASP A 35 -25.81 3.61 5.75
N SER A 36 -24.52 3.36 5.46
CA SER A 36 -24.01 2.85 4.20
C SER A 36 -23.84 1.33 4.25
N LYS A 37 -24.20 0.65 3.19
CA LYS A 37 -24.16 -0.80 2.99
C LYS A 37 -22.90 -1.43 3.59
N LYS A 38 -23.05 -2.23 4.65
CA LYS A 38 -21.98 -3.02 5.23
C LYS A 38 -21.52 -4.05 4.21
N ILE A 39 -20.26 -3.95 3.79
CA ILE A 39 -19.63 -4.96 2.94
C ILE A 39 -18.70 -5.84 3.79
N ASP A 40 -18.78 -7.14 3.59
CA ASP A 40 -17.93 -8.12 4.25
C ASP A 40 -16.82 -8.55 3.29
N PHE A 41 -15.57 -8.30 3.66
CA PHE A 41 -14.37 -8.64 2.88
C PHE A 41 -13.21 -8.98 3.81
N GLU A 42 -12.22 -9.67 3.26
CA GLU A 42 -10.93 -9.91 3.92
C GLU A 42 -9.78 -9.24 3.14
N VAL A 43 -8.68 -8.95 3.83
CA VAL A 43 -7.45 -8.48 3.19
C VAL A 43 -6.35 -9.51 3.37
N ARG A 44 -5.85 -10.03 2.25
CA ARG A 44 -4.77 -11.02 2.17
C ARG A 44 -3.80 -10.74 1.05
N GLU A 45 -2.70 -11.47 0.99
CA GLU A 45 -1.80 -11.44 -0.15
C GLU A 45 -2.49 -12.05 -1.38
N ILE A 46 -2.21 -11.49 -2.57
CA ILE A 46 -2.78 -11.93 -3.84
C ILE A 46 -2.41 -13.38 -4.17
N SER A 47 -3.31 -14.11 -4.81
CA SER A 47 -3.09 -15.45 -5.36
C SER A 47 -3.27 -15.46 -6.88
N ASP A 48 -2.80 -16.52 -7.56
CA ASP A 48 -2.89 -16.62 -9.02
C ASP A 48 -4.34 -16.58 -9.52
N THR A 49 -5.27 -17.15 -8.75
CA THR A 49 -6.70 -17.16 -9.08
C THR A 49 -7.34 -15.77 -9.03
N ASP A 50 -6.74 -14.82 -8.29
CA ASP A 50 -7.28 -13.47 -8.15
C ASP A 50 -7.14 -12.64 -9.42
N LEU A 51 -6.14 -12.97 -10.26
CA LEU A 51 -5.92 -12.30 -11.55
C LEU A 51 -7.16 -12.32 -12.45
N GLN A 52 -8.00 -13.37 -12.34
CA GLN A 52 -9.24 -13.54 -13.11
C GLN A 52 -10.51 -13.14 -12.34
N ARG A 53 -10.38 -12.61 -11.12
CA ARG A 53 -11.52 -12.30 -10.24
C ARG A 53 -11.70 -10.82 -9.98
N GLY A 54 -11.43 -9.97 -11.00
CA GLY A 54 -11.62 -8.54 -10.91
C GLY A 54 -10.39 -7.74 -10.42
N PHE A 55 -9.21 -8.37 -10.36
CA PHE A 55 -7.96 -7.69 -9.98
C PHE A 55 -7.64 -6.55 -10.95
N PHE A 56 -7.65 -6.82 -12.26
CA PHE A 56 -7.38 -5.81 -13.28
C PHE A 56 -8.48 -4.75 -13.38
N ASP A 57 -9.76 -5.12 -13.16
CA ASP A 57 -10.85 -4.15 -13.06
C ASP A 57 -10.64 -3.18 -11.90
N THR A 58 -10.07 -3.67 -10.79
CA THR A 58 -9.73 -2.83 -9.63
C THR A 58 -8.61 -1.86 -9.97
N LEU A 59 -7.53 -2.32 -10.63
CA LEU A 59 -6.41 -1.48 -11.04
C LEU A 59 -6.80 -0.47 -12.13
N SER A 60 -7.75 -0.80 -13.00
CA SER A 60 -8.21 0.11 -14.06
C SER A 60 -8.86 1.40 -13.52
N ASN A 61 -9.31 1.38 -12.25
CA ASN A 61 -9.77 2.59 -11.57
C ASN A 61 -8.63 3.54 -11.16
N LEU A 62 -7.40 3.07 -11.17
CA LEU A 62 -6.20 3.87 -10.89
C LEU A 62 -5.58 4.44 -12.17
N THR A 63 -5.38 3.56 -13.18
CA THR A 63 -4.73 3.90 -14.45
C THR A 63 -5.02 2.84 -15.51
N GLN A 64 -4.53 3.05 -16.74
CA GLN A 64 -4.61 2.04 -17.81
C GLN A 64 -3.77 0.81 -17.45
N VAL A 65 -4.40 -0.36 -17.46
CA VAL A 65 -3.74 -1.65 -17.16
C VAL A 65 -3.00 -2.21 -18.38
N GLY A 66 -3.47 -1.88 -19.59
CA GLY A 66 -2.91 -2.39 -20.84
C GLY A 66 -3.29 -3.85 -21.14
N LYS A 67 -2.59 -4.46 -22.11
CA LYS A 67 -2.92 -5.80 -22.65
C LYS A 67 -2.69 -6.94 -21.65
N ILE A 68 -1.97 -6.72 -20.56
CA ILE A 68 -1.71 -7.74 -19.54
C ILE A 68 -3.01 -8.27 -18.89
N SER A 69 -4.08 -7.46 -18.87
CA SER A 69 -5.39 -7.88 -18.37
C SER A 69 -6.05 -8.99 -19.22
N GLU A 70 -5.64 -9.11 -20.47
CA GLU A 70 -6.14 -10.08 -21.45
C GLU A 70 -5.19 -11.29 -21.61
N ASP A 71 -3.93 -11.16 -21.19
CA ASP A 71 -2.88 -12.18 -21.27
C ASP A 71 -2.63 -12.82 -19.89
N HIS A 72 -3.44 -13.84 -19.60
CA HIS A 72 -3.40 -14.53 -18.30
C HIS A 72 -2.05 -15.20 -17.99
N GLU A 73 -1.40 -15.78 -18.98
CA GLU A 73 -0.11 -16.44 -18.77
C GLU A 73 1.00 -15.42 -18.49
N ASN A 74 1.00 -14.28 -19.17
CA ASN A 74 1.92 -13.20 -18.88
C ASN A 74 1.64 -12.57 -17.50
N ALA A 75 0.37 -12.39 -17.16
CA ALA A 75 -0.02 -11.89 -15.83
C ALA A 75 0.47 -12.81 -14.69
N LYS A 76 0.39 -14.13 -14.86
CA LYS A 76 0.96 -15.11 -13.92
C LYS A 76 2.49 -14.98 -13.82
N LYS A 77 3.19 -14.85 -14.95
CA LYS A 77 4.65 -14.66 -14.95
C LYS A 77 5.05 -13.42 -14.15
N VAL A 78 4.37 -12.29 -14.38
CA VAL A 78 4.60 -11.05 -13.62
C VAL A 78 4.33 -11.25 -12.12
N LEU A 79 3.23 -11.94 -11.76
CA LEU A 79 2.94 -12.23 -10.36
C LEU A 79 3.99 -13.14 -9.72
N HIS A 80 4.48 -14.14 -10.44
CA HIS A 80 5.55 -15.03 -9.96
C HIS A 80 6.86 -14.26 -9.77
N GLU A 81 7.20 -13.36 -10.69
CA GLU A 81 8.36 -12.49 -10.56
C GLU A 81 8.25 -11.61 -9.31
N ILE A 82 7.12 -10.91 -9.12
CA ILE A 82 6.84 -10.11 -7.92
C ILE A 82 7.03 -10.95 -6.64
N ARG A 83 6.49 -12.17 -6.61
CA ARG A 83 6.58 -13.06 -5.44
C ARG A 83 7.96 -13.62 -5.19
N SER A 84 8.84 -13.67 -6.21
CA SER A 84 10.24 -14.09 -6.04
C SER A 84 11.03 -13.14 -5.12
N TYR A 85 10.55 -11.90 -4.96
CA TYR A 85 11.13 -10.91 -4.06
C TYR A 85 10.41 -10.92 -2.71
N PRO A 86 11.02 -11.37 -1.61
CA PRO A 86 10.34 -11.49 -0.31
C PRO A 86 9.88 -10.14 0.26
N PHE A 87 10.49 -9.06 -0.23
CA PHE A 87 10.20 -7.67 0.15
C PHE A 87 9.17 -6.97 -0.75
N TYR A 88 8.59 -7.68 -1.71
CA TYR A 88 7.56 -7.16 -2.59
C TYR A 88 6.25 -7.90 -2.31
N LYS A 89 5.21 -7.19 -1.88
CA LYS A 89 3.91 -7.75 -1.52
C LYS A 89 2.78 -7.02 -2.23
N VAL A 90 1.87 -7.77 -2.81
CA VAL A 90 0.59 -7.24 -3.30
C VAL A 90 -0.51 -7.76 -2.38
N PHE A 91 -1.26 -6.86 -1.77
CA PHE A 91 -2.42 -7.19 -0.94
C PHE A 91 -3.70 -6.87 -1.69
N VAL A 92 -4.69 -7.74 -1.54
CA VAL A 92 -6.02 -7.59 -2.15
C VAL A 92 -7.12 -7.63 -1.09
N ALA A 93 -8.18 -6.88 -1.33
CA ALA A 93 -9.43 -6.96 -0.58
C ALA A 93 -10.39 -7.85 -1.36
N VAL A 94 -10.85 -8.93 -0.73
CA VAL A 94 -11.60 -10.01 -1.36
C VAL A 94 -12.94 -10.18 -0.69
N LYS A 95 -14.03 -10.18 -1.44
CA LYS A 95 -15.38 -10.51 -0.98
C LYS A 95 -15.53 -12.02 -0.73
N LYS A 96 -16.63 -12.41 -0.07
CA LYS A 96 -16.94 -13.84 0.19
C LYS A 96 -17.10 -14.67 -1.08
N ASP A 97 -17.58 -14.07 -2.17
CA ASP A 97 -17.72 -14.70 -3.48
C ASP A 97 -16.40 -14.78 -4.27
N GLY A 98 -15.31 -14.26 -3.70
CA GLY A 98 -13.98 -14.25 -4.28
C GLY A 98 -13.69 -13.07 -5.20
N GLU A 99 -14.62 -12.11 -5.37
CA GLU A 99 -14.38 -10.91 -6.16
C GLU A 99 -13.35 -10.00 -5.49
N ILE A 100 -12.37 -9.52 -6.27
CA ILE A 100 -11.39 -8.53 -5.84
C ILE A 100 -12.00 -7.14 -5.97
N ILE A 101 -12.02 -6.41 -4.85
CA ILE A 101 -12.61 -5.09 -4.75
C ILE A 101 -11.63 -4.00 -4.31
N GLY A 102 -10.38 -4.37 -4.10
CA GLY A 102 -9.31 -3.44 -3.77
C GLY A 102 -7.94 -4.10 -3.86
N SER A 103 -6.91 -3.30 -4.09
CA SER A 103 -5.52 -3.74 -4.16
C SER A 103 -4.59 -2.65 -3.64
N ASN A 104 -3.42 -3.04 -3.13
CA ASN A 104 -2.26 -2.17 -3.00
C ASN A 104 -0.97 -2.99 -3.03
N THR A 105 0.11 -2.32 -3.41
CA THR A 105 1.46 -2.86 -3.43
C THR A 105 2.26 -2.32 -2.24
N LEU A 106 3.13 -3.14 -1.67
CA LEU A 106 4.11 -2.75 -0.67
C LEU A 106 5.49 -3.26 -1.07
N LEU A 107 6.42 -2.34 -1.26
CA LEU A 107 7.85 -2.65 -1.40
C LEU A 107 8.58 -2.31 -0.10
N ILE A 108 9.52 -3.16 0.30
CA ILE A 108 10.40 -2.91 1.45
C ILE A 108 11.82 -2.73 0.94
N GLU A 109 12.32 -1.53 1.10
CA GLU A 109 13.66 -1.14 0.70
C GLU A 109 14.63 -1.32 1.86
N GLN A 110 15.73 -2.05 1.63
CA GLN A 110 16.84 -2.14 2.57
C GLN A 110 17.76 -0.92 2.40
N LYS A 111 18.08 -0.24 3.49
CA LYS A 111 18.97 0.93 3.52
C LYS A 111 20.30 0.61 4.19
N PHE A 112 21.35 1.34 3.85
CA PHE A 112 22.59 1.39 4.64
C PHE A 112 22.48 2.36 5.83
N ILE A 113 21.74 3.45 5.66
CA ILE A 113 21.48 4.42 6.73
C ILE A 113 20.57 3.80 7.81
N HIS A 114 20.46 4.48 8.96
CA HIS A 114 19.70 3.99 10.13
C HIS A 114 20.11 2.58 10.56
N ASN A 115 21.44 2.31 10.59
CA ASN A 115 22.02 1.02 10.96
C ASN A 115 21.48 -0.17 10.14
N GLY A 116 21.40 -0.01 8.83
CA GLY A 116 20.80 -1.01 7.96
C GLY A 116 19.27 -1.10 8.09
N GLY A 117 18.59 0.03 8.33
CA GLY A 117 17.16 0.08 8.49
C GLY A 117 16.38 -0.20 7.20
N ARG A 118 15.07 -0.39 7.33
CA ARG A 118 14.16 -0.63 6.19
C ARG A 118 13.11 0.46 6.08
N VAL A 119 12.70 0.74 4.83
CA VAL A 119 11.60 1.67 4.50
C VAL A 119 10.55 0.91 3.72
N GLY A 120 9.27 1.05 4.07
CA GLY A 120 8.17 0.57 3.26
C GLY A 120 7.71 1.64 2.28
N HIS A 121 7.42 1.25 1.03
CA HIS A 121 6.81 2.08 0.00
C HIS A 121 5.46 1.47 -0.34
N ILE A 122 4.37 2.23 -0.16
CA ILE A 122 3.03 1.80 -0.55
C ILE A 122 2.71 2.41 -1.91
N GLU A 123 2.36 1.55 -2.86
CA GLU A 123 2.08 1.91 -4.25
C GLU A 123 0.72 1.34 -4.68
N ASP A 124 0.17 1.84 -5.77
CA ASP A 124 -0.99 1.30 -6.49
C ASP A 124 -2.21 1.04 -5.59
N VAL A 125 -2.51 1.96 -4.69
CA VAL A 125 -3.69 1.83 -3.82
C VAL A 125 -4.96 2.07 -4.62
N ALA A 126 -5.64 1.00 -4.96
CA ALA A 126 -6.86 1.00 -5.76
C ALA A 126 -8.06 0.42 -5.01
N THR A 127 -9.24 0.99 -5.27
CA THR A 127 -10.53 0.43 -4.87
C THR A 127 -11.39 0.32 -6.13
N LYS A 128 -12.05 -0.83 -6.33
CA LYS A 128 -12.92 -1.07 -7.47
C LYS A 128 -14.05 -0.04 -7.50
N LYS A 129 -14.41 0.43 -8.70
CA LYS A 129 -15.48 1.41 -8.91
C LYS A 129 -16.79 0.94 -8.27
N GLY A 130 -17.43 1.82 -7.50
CA GLY A 130 -18.65 1.53 -6.76
C GLY A 130 -18.44 0.99 -5.35
N TYR A 131 -17.19 0.75 -4.94
CA TYR A 131 -16.83 0.33 -3.58
C TYR A 131 -16.04 1.39 -2.81
N GLU A 132 -15.90 2.59 -3.37
CA GLU A 132 -15.22 3.71 -2.73
C GLU A 132 -15.97 4.13 -1.44
N GLY A 133 -15.24 4.65 -0.47
CA GLY A 133 -15.82 5.08 0.80
C GLY A 133 -16.19 3.95 1.78
N MET A 134 -16.13 2.67 1.37
CA MET A 134 -16.46 1.51 2.19
C MET A 134 -15.31 1.00 3.09
N GLY A 135 -14.25 1.80 3.27
CA GLY A 135 -13.13 1.48 4.16
C GLY A 135 -12.08 0.53 3.58
N ILE A 136 -12.22 0.10 2.33
CA ILE A 136 -11.33 -0.88 1.66
C ILE A 136 -9.90 -0.36 1.59
N GLY A 137 -9.68 0.86 1.07
CA GLY A 137 -8.35 1.47 1.00
C GLY A 137 -7.69 1.59 2.38
N ARG A 138 -8.46 1.95 3.43
CA ARG A 138 -7.95 1.99 4.81
C ARG A 138 -7.52 0.61 5.31
N ALA A 139 -8.27 -0.43 5.01
CA ALA A 139 -7.95 -1.80 5.40
C ALA A 139 -6.67 -2.31 4.70
N LEU A 140 -6.53 -2.04 3.39
CA LEU A 140 -5.35 -2.37 2.59
C LEU A 140 -4.10 -1.68 3.12
N VAL A 141 -4.14 -0.34 3.27
CA VAL A 141 -3.02 0.43 3.84
C VAL A 141 -2.69 -0.06 5.25
N GLY A 142 -3.69 -0.32 6.08
CA GLY A 142 -3.51 -0.89 7.41
C GLY A 142 -2.81 -2.27 7.38
N ARG A 143 -3.09 -3.12 6.38
CA ARG A 143 -2.40 -4.41 6.18
C ARG A 143 -0.93 -4.20 5.84
N SER A 144 -0.63 -3.26 4.93
CA SER A 144 0.74 -2.90 4.54
C SER A 144 1.54 -2.33 5.72
N LEU A 145 0.95 -1.41 6.50
CA LEU A 145 1.61 -0.85 7.68
C LEU A 145 1.97 -1.92 8.71
N ARG A 146 1.09 -2.91 8.92
CA ARG A 146 1.38 -4.03 9.84
C ARG A 146 2.50 -4.92 9.33
N PHE A 147 2.50 -5.25 8.04
CA PHE A 147 3.58 -6.04 7.45
C PHE A 147 4.91 -5.28 7.52
N ALA A 148 4.93 -3.98 7.19
CA ALA A 148 6.12 -3.15 7.32
C ALA A 148 6.64 -3.09 8.77
N ALA A 149 5.76 -3.03 9.77
CA ALA A 149 6.14 -3.09 11.18
C ALA A 149 6.74 -4.46 11.57
N GLN A 150 6.19 -5.58 11.07
CA GLN A 150 6.76 -6.92 11.25
C GLN A 150 8.15 -7.02 10.63
N MET A 151 8.36 -6.37 9.47
CA MET A 151 9.65 -6.27 8.78
C MET A 151 10.60 -5.25 9.40
N LYS A 152 10.22 -4.63 10.55
CA LYS A 152 11.01 -3.63 11.27
C LYS A 152 11.37 -2.40 10.44
N CYS A 153 10.48 -1.97 9.55
CA CYS A 153 10.63 -0.70 8.85
C CYS A 153 10.57 0.46 9.85
N TYR A 154 11.50 1.42 9.74
CA TYR A 154 11.50 2.60 10.60
C TYR A 154 10.51 3.67 10.14
N LYS A 155 10.08 3.62 8.88
CA LYS A 155 9.00 4.43 8.30
C LYS A 155 8.34 3.72 7.13
N VAL A 156 7.15 4.21 6.75
CA VAL A 156 6.47 3.88 5.49
C VAL A 156 6.14 5.18 4.79
N ILE A 157 6.36 5.26 3.50
CA ILE A 157 6.07 6.39 2.64
C ILE A 157 5.14 5.97 1.49
N LEU A 158 4.48 6.93 0.89
CA LEU A 158 3.67 6.81 -0.32
C LEU A 158 3.56 8.17 -0.99
N ASP A 159 3.24 8.15 -2.26
CA ASP A 159 2.86 9.33 -3.02
C ASP A 159 1.36 9.38 -3.23
N CYS A 160 0.77 10.56 -3.20
CA CYS A 160 -0.65 10.73 -3.48
C CYS A 160 -0.97 12.10 -4.07
N SER A 161 -2.09 12.19 -4.78
CA SER A 161 -2.62 13.47 -5.21
C SER A 161 -3.16 14.28 -4.02
N GLU A 162 -3.19 15.60 -4.13
CA GLU A 162 -3.70 16.50 -3.09
C GLU A 162 -5.09 16.12 -2.58
N LYS A 163 -5.99 15.68 -3.47
CA LYS A 163 -7.34 15.22 -3.11
C LYS A 163 -7.35 14.05 -2.13
N ASN A 164 -6.28 13.22 -2.11
CA ASN A 164 -6.16 12.03 -1.27
C ASN A 164 -5.42 12.30 0.05
N VAL A 165 -4.77 13.45 0.20
CA VAL A 165 -4.06 13.84 1.44
C VAL A 165 -4.94 13.71 2.68
N PRO A 166 -6.22 14.18 2.70
CA PRO A 166 -7.08 14.03 3.87
C PRO A 166 -7.35 12.57 4.27
N PHE A 167 -7.42 11.66 3.28
CA PHE A 167 -7.59 10.23 3.52
C PHE A 167 -6.38 9.63 4.25
N TYR A 168 -5.17 9.91 3.77
CA TYR A 168 -3.95 9.39 4.39
C TYR A 168 -3.66 10.04 5.74
N LYS A 169 -3.96 11.32 5.93
CA LYS A 169 -3.88 11.99 7.24
C LYS A 169 -4.77 11.31 8.29
N LYS A 170 -5.99 10.87 7.94
CA LYS A 170 -6.88 10.10 8.83
C LYS A 170 -6.32 8.72 9.22
N ILE A 171 -5.40 8.17 8.45
CA ILE A 171 -4.69 6.91 8.77
C ILE A 171 -3.47 7.19 9.66
N GLY A 172 -2.95 8.43 9.67
CA GLY A 172 -1.81 8.85 10.48
C GLY A 172 -0.56 9.23 9.69
N PHE A 173 -0.65 9.28 8.35
CA PHE A 173 0.42 9.81 7.52
C PHE A 173 0.56 11.33 7.69
N LYS A 174 1.76 11.82 7.46
CA LYS A 174 2.10 13.25 7.45
C LYS A 174 2.73 13.59 6.11
N GLU A 175 2.44 14.78 5.61
CA GLU A 175 3.13 15.30 4.43
C GLU A 175 4.64 15.39 4.68
N CYS A 176 5.44 14.96 3.72
CA CYS A 176 6.89 14.91 3.84
C CYS A 176 7.55 14.98 2.46
N GLY A 177 8.27 16.04 2.22
CA GLY A 177 9.01 16.24 0.99
C GLY A 177 8.16 16.60 -0.23
N LEU A 178 8.81 16.56 -1.39
CA LEU A 178 8.22 16.74 -2.72
C LEU A 178 8.57 15.54 -3.59
N THR A 179 7.61 15.04 -4.34
CA THR A 179 7.85 14.04 -5.37
C THR A 179 8.33 14.70 -6.64
N MET A 180 9.37 14.15 -7.23
CA MET A 180 9.86 14.54 -8.55
C MET A 180 9.82 13.35 -9.48
N ARG A 181 9.41 13.57 -10.74
CA ARG A 181 9.26 12.52 -11.76
C ARG A 181 10.09 12.86 -12.99
N TYR A 182 10.73 11.86 -13.56
CA TYR A 182 11.37 11.92 -14.87
C TYR A 182 10.84 10.76 -15.71
N ASP A 183 10.24 11.07 -16.85
CA ASP A 183 9.70 10.07 -17.78
C ASP A 183 10.80 9.57 -18.72
N LEU A 184 10.92 8.24 -18.86
CA LEU A 184 11.93 7.57 -19.71
C LEU A 184 11.36 7.11 -21.06
N LEU A 185 10.01 7.03 -21.19
CA LEU A 185 9.30 6.57 -22.39
C LEU A 185 8.23 7.57 -22.80
#